data_a795977eb7344f06595b28ead99789f8
#
_entry.id   a795977eb7344f06595b28ead99789f8
#
_cell.length_a   1.000
_cell.length_b   1.000
_cell.length_c   1.000
_cell.angle_alpha   90.00
_cell.angle_beta   90.00
_cell.angle_gamma   90.00
#
_symmetry.space_group_name_H-M   'P 1'
#
loop_
_entity.id
_entity.type
_entity.pdbx_description
1 polymer ?
#
loop_
_entity_poly.entity_id
_entity_poly.type
_entity_poly.pdbx_seq_one_letter_code
_entity_poly.pdbx_strand_id
1 'polypeptide(L)'
;MKLTPHIIAQAPIYTNPEKKLTLNLRSLQILFIENLDATNNTFSVIDLTNNDIIEFSGIPESLDKLETVLLARNNISKVKKVNNHSITSLSLAHNNLTRLTQLVELRHLSLQHLVLIGNKVTREHNYRLFVVWLIPTLKALDGEKVTLKERNEARQLFGESYETATPAFDATINGGASVPAPEQSKEERLTEATVSKLSKEEKEELLRQLDEAESLEEIQKIQAALKGNV
;
A
#
# COMPACT_ATOMS: atom_id res chain seq x y z
N MET A 1 -7.25 8.53 -23.30
CA MET A 1 -8.42 7.97 -24.02
C MET A 1 -9.21 7.05 -23.09
N LYS A 2 -10.52 6.87 -23.28
CA LYS A 2 -11.31 5.85 -22.56
C LYS A 2 -11.18 4.48 -23.22
N LEU A 3 -11.00 3.43 -22.44
CA LEU A 3 -11.02 2.06 -22.93
C LEU A 3 -12.49 1.63 -23.14
N THR A 4 -12.93 1.57 -24.38
CA THR A 4 -14.31 1.17 -24.74
C THR A 4 -14.35 -0.27 -25.24
N PRO A 5 -15.52 -0.96 -25.19
CA PRO A 5 -15.67 -2.29 -25.78
C PRO A 5 -15.28 -2.36 -27.25
N HIS A 6 -15.52 -1.29 -28.01
CA HIS A 6 -15.13 -1.19 -29.42
C HIS A 6 -13.60 -1.23 -29.62
N ILE A 7 -12.85 -0.50 -28.79
CA ILE A 7 -11.38 -0.50 -28.81
C ILE A 7 -10.86 -1.91 -28.46
N ILE A 8 -11.44 -2.56 -27.46
CA ILE A 8 -11.08 -3.92 -27.06
C ILE A 8 -11.31 -4.90 -28.22
N ALA A 9 -12.46 -4.81 -28.89
CA ALA A 9 -12.82 -5.69 -30.00
C ALA A 9 -11.92 -5.51 -31.25
N GLN A 10 -11.35 -4.32 -31.45
CA GLN A 10 -10.45 -4.00 -32.56
C GLN A 10 -8.97 -4.16 -32.23
N ALA A 11 -8.64 -4.39 -30.95
CA ALA A 11 -7.26 -4.49 -30.51
C ALA A 11 -6.56 -5.72 -31.12
N PRO A 12 -5.27 -5.60 -31.49
CA PRO A 12 -4.51 -6.73 -32.02
C PRO A 12 -4.40 -7.85 -30.97
N ILE A 13 -4.56 -9.08 -31.44
CA ILE A 13 -4.44 -10.29 -30.63
C ILE A 13 -3.27 -11.11 -31.18
N TYR A 14 -2.40 -11.60 -30.30
CA TYR A 14 -1.31 -12.48 -30.66
C TYR A 14 -1.04 -13.53 -29.58
N THR A 15 -0.33 -14.58 -29.96
CA THR A 15 0.16 -15.57 -29.01
C THR A 15 1.60 -15.22 -28.64
N ASN A 16 1.86 -15.05 -27.33
CA ASN A 16 3.19 -14.75 -26.83
C ASN A 16 4.12 -16.00 -26.87
N PRO A 17 5.44 -15.85 -26.59
CA PRO A 17 6.39 -16.99 -26.59
C PRO A 17 6.02 -18.11 -25.62
N GLU A 18 5.26 -17.81 -24.56
CA GLU A 18 4.74 -18.80 -23.60
C GLU A 18 3.46 -19.50 -24.10
N LYS A 19 3.07 -19.28 -25.36
CA LYS A 19 1.85 -19.79 -26.00
C LYS A 19 0.55 -19.30 -25.34
N LYS A 20 0.58 -18.14 -24.66
CA LYS A 20 -0.58 -17.51 -24.03
C LYS A 20 -1.19 -16.48 -24.99
N LEU A 21 -2.52 -16.50 -25.09
CA LEU A 21 -3.27 -15.53 -25.89
C LEU A 21 -3.22 -14.16 -25.24
N THR A 22 -2.71 -13.18 -25.98
CA THR A 22 -2.43 -11.82 -25.50
C THR A 22 -3.28 -10.79 -26.23
N LEU A 23 -3.99 -9.96 -25.47
CA LEU A 23 -4.66 -8.76 -25.97
C LEU A 23 -3.68 -7.59 -25.92
N ASN A 24 -3.43 -6.96 -27.06
CA ASN A 24 -2.49 -5.83 -27.16
C ASN A 24 -3.24 -4.49 -27.08
N LEU A 25 -3.12 -3.82 -25.97
CA LEU A 25 -3.68 -2.49 -25.72
C LEU A 25 -2.57 -1.45 -25.46
N ARG A 26 -1.39 -1.63 -26.07
CA ARG A 26 -0.23 -0.75 -25.87
C ARG A 26 -0.41 0.59 -26.58
N SER A 27 0.13 1.65 -25.97
CA SER A 27 0.28 2.98 -26.57
C SER A 27 -1.03 3.60 -27.08
N LEU A 28 -2.13 3.35 -26.38
CA LEU A 28 -3.45 3.88 -26.70
C LEU A 28 -3.86 5.10 -25.87
N GLN A 29 -2.95 5.65 -25.03
CA GLN A 29 -3.24 6.78 -24.13
C GLN A 29 -4.45 6.52 -23.21
N ILE A 30 -4.60 5.28 -22.74
CA ILE A 30 -5.66 4.86 -21.84
C ILE A 30 -5.39 5.47 -20.46
N LEU A 31 -6.42 6.10 -19.83
CA LEU A 31 -6.33 6.72 -18.51
C LEU A 31 -6.78 5.78 -17.38
N PHE A 32 -7.78 4.94 -17.65
CA PHE A 32 -8.36 4.03 -16.67
C PHE A 32 -8.60 2.65 -17.29
N ILE A 33 -8.43 1.61 -16.47
CA ILE A 33 -8.77 0.23 -16.84
C ILE A 33 -10.27 0.08 -16.60
N GLU A 34 -11.04 -0.08 -17.67
CA GLU A 34 -12.49 -0.22 -17.63
C GLU A 34 -12.98 -1.13 -18.75
N ASN A 35 -14.22 -1.65 -18.64
CA ASN A 35 -14.87 -2.46 -19.65
C ASN A 35 -14.16 -3.77 -20.06
N LEU A 36 -13.25 -4.30 -19.23
CA LEU A 36 -12.55 -5.55 -19.53
C LEU A 36 -13.46 -6.78 -19.61
N ASP A 37 -14.67 -6.72 -19.06
CA ASP A 37 -15.69 -7.77 -19.27
C ASP A 37 -15.98 -8.02 -20.75
N ALA A 38 -15.80 -7.01 -21.62
CA ALA A 38 -15.94 -7.14 -23.06
C ALA A 38 -14.92 -8.10 -23.71
N THR A 39 -13.89 -8.54 -22.98
CA THR A 39 -12.94 -9.58 -23.42
C THR A 39 -13.54 -10.98 -23.38
N ASN A 40 -14.71 -11.16 -22.75
CA ASN A 40 -15.38 -12.44 -22.58
C ASN A 40 -14.47 -13.53 -21.99
N ASN A 41 -13.57 -13.14 -21.08
CA ASN A 41 -12.63 -14.06 -20.43
C ASN A 41 -11.81 -14.93 -21.40
N THR A 42 -11.36 -14.34 -22.50
CA THR A 42 -10.68 -15.07 -23.58
C THR A 42 -9.16 -15.05 -23.41
N PHE A 43 -8.60 -14.00 -22.81
CA PHE A 43 -7.17 -13.74 -22.80
C PHE A 43 -6.50 -14.17 -21.50
N SER A 44 -5.31 -14.77 -21.62
CA SER A 44 -4.45 -15.05 -20.48
C SER A 44 -3.51 -13.89 -20.15
N VAL A 45 -3.28 -13.00 -21.12
CA VAL A 45 -2.42 -11.83 -20.97
C VAL A 45 -3.10 -10.58 -21.51
N ILE A 46 -3.07 -9.50 -20.75
CA ILE A 46 -3.48 -8.17 -21.21
C ILE A 46 -2.26 -7.24 -21.13
N ASP A 47 -1.87 -6.68 -22.27
CA ASP A 47 -0.73 -5.77 -22.37
C ASP A 47 -1.22 -4.31 -22.52
N LEU A 48 -1.12 -3.57 -21.43
CA LEU A 48 -1.45 -2.15 -21.30
C LEU A 48 -0.19 -1.27 -21.21
N THR A 49 0.95 -1.77 -21.66
CA THR A 49 2.23 -1.04 -21.60
C THR A 49 2.18 0.28 -22.37
N ASN A 50 2.84 1.31 -21.84
CA ASN A 50 2.97 2.62 -22.47
C ASN A 50 1.61 3.30 -22.70
N ASN A 51 0.83 3.46 -21.64
CA ASN A 51 -0.40 4.22 -21.60
C ASN A 51 -0.29 5.32 -20.52
N ASP A 52 -1.39 6.02 -20.25
CA ASP A 52 -1.46 7.11 -19.28
C ASP A 52 -2.21 6.69 -18.00
N ILE A 53 -2.26 5.40 -17.69
CA ILE A 53 -3.04 4.85 -16.57
C ILE A 53 -2.50 5.40 -15.25
N ILE A 54 -3.40 5.98 -14.45
CA ILE A 54 -3.05 6.63 -13.16
C ILE A 54 -3.32 5.74 -11.96
N GLU A 55 -4.13 4.69 -12.12
CA GLU A 55 -4.56 3.83 -11.03
C GLU A 55 -4.64 2.37 -11.49
N PHE A 56 -4.11 1.44 -10.68
CA PHE A 56 -4.32 0.01 -10.87
C PHE A 56 -5.63 -0.39 -10.19
N SER A 57 -6.66 -0.60 -10.98
CA SER A 57 -8.02 -1.00 -10.57
C SER A 57 -8.79 -1.53 -11.78
N GLY A 58 -10.08 -1.84 -11.61
CA GLY A 58 -11.00 -2.10 -12.73
C GLY A 58 -10.80 -3.43 -13.45
N ILE A 59 -10.12 -4.41 -12.83
CA ILE A 59 -10.01 -5.77 -13.37
C ILE A 59 -11.11 -6.62 -12.71
N PRO A 60 -12.07 -7.13 -13.50
CA PRO A 60 -13.15 -7.94 -12.99
C PRO A 60 -12.68 -9.29 -12.44
N GLU A 61 -13.36 -9.78 -11.41
CA GLU A 61 -13.14 -11.12 -10.87
C GLU A 61 -13.52 -12.23 -11.85
N SER A 62 -14.47 -11.92 -12.77
CA SER A 62 -14.95 -12.83 -13.82
C SER A 62 -13.89 -13.26 -14.84
N LEU A 63 -12.75 -12.56 -14.89
CA LEU A 63 -11.64 -12.88 -15.79
C LEU A 63 -10.73 -13.95 -15.17
N ASP A 64 -11.23 -15.16 -14.99
CA ASP A 64 -10.51 -16.26 -14.31
C ASP A 64 -9.39 -16.90 -15.17
N LYS A 65 -9.34 -16.61 -16.48
CA LYS A 65 -8.24 -17.01 -17.38
C LYS A 65 -7.10 -16.00 -17.43
N LEU A 66 -7.31 -14.80 -16.87
CA LEU A 66 -6.31 -13.74 -16.89
C LEU A 66 -5.20 -14.01 -15.88
N GLU A 67 -4.04 -14.40 -16.37
CA GLU A 67 -2.87 -14.74 -15.55
C GLU A 67 -1.86 -13.60 -15.46
N THR A 68 -1.74 -12.78 -16.51
CA THR A 68 -0.68 -11.76 -16.61
C THR A 68 -1.24 -10.41 -17.02
N VAL A 69 -0.86 -9.37 -16.28
CA VAL A 69 -1.18 -7.97 -16.61
C VAL A 69 0.10 -7.17 -16.72
N LEU A 70 0.33 -6.57 -17.90
CA LEU A 70 1.50 -5.74 -18.19
C LEU A 70 1.11 -4.28 -18.20
N LEU A 71 1.59 -3.51 -17.24
CA LEU A 71 1.31 -2.09 -17.00
C LEU A 71 2.58 -1.24 -16.97
N ALA A 72 3.67 -1.73 -17.57
CA ALA A 72 4.92 -0.98 -17.60
C ALA A 72 4.77 0.35 -18.34
N ARG A 73 5.52 1.38 -17.90
CA ARG A 73 5.50 2.72 -18.50
C ARG A 73 4.10 3.32 -18.55
N ASN A 74 3.54 3.49 -17.37
CA ASN A 74 2.28 4.19 -17.13
C ASN A 74 2.50 5.28 -16.06
N ASN A 75 1.44 5.93 -15.63
CA ASN A 75 1.45 6.99 -14.62
C ASN A 75 0.87 6.51 -13.27
N ILE A 76 0.91 5.20 -13.01
CA ILE A 76 0.24 4.62 -11.83
C ILE A 76 0.90 5.12 -10.54
N SER A 77 0.12 5.84 -9.76
CA SER A 77 0.47 6.34 -8.43
C SER A 77 -0.41 5.75 -7.32
N LYS A 78 -1.42 4.98 -7.68
CA LYS A 78 -2.39 4.39 -6.76
C LYS A 78 -2.72 2.96 -7.16
N VAL A 79 -2.75 2.08 -6.17
CA VAL A 79 -3.22 0.70 -6.29
C VAL A 79 -4.49 0.58 -5.47
N LYS A 80 -5.57 0.12 -6.06
CA LYS A 80 -6.81 -0.25 -5.37
C LYS A 80 -6.94 -1.74 -5.25
N LYS A 81 -7.82 -2.16 -4.38
CA LYS A 81 -8.14 -3.57 -4.19
C LYS A 81 -8.70 -4.16 -5.49
N VAL A 82 -8.07 -5.23 -5.94
CA VAL A 82 -8.50 -6.08 -7.07
C VAL A 82 -8.70 -7.48 -6.53
N ASN A 83 -9.89 -8.05 -6.75
CA ASN A 83 -10.25 -9.37 -6.22
C ASN A 83 -10.07 -10.50 -7.26
N ASN A 84 -9.26 -10.29 -8.29
CA ASN A 84 -8.98 -11.33 -9.27
C ASN A 84 -7.80 -12.19 -8.83
N HIS A 85 -8.10 -13.41 -8.35
CA HIS A 85 -7.11 -14.35 -7.81
C HIS A 85 -6.36 -15.15 -8.90
N SER A 86 -6.77 -15.07 -10.16
CA SER A 86 -6.12 -15.74 -11.29
C SER A 86 -4.83 -15.04 -11.71
N ILE A 87 -4.70 -13.76 -11.37
CA ILE A 87 -3.51 -12.98 -11.72
C ILE A 87 -2.32 -13.46 -10.91
N THR A 88 -1.37 -14.08 -11.59
CA THR A 88 -0.12 -14.58 -11.01
C THR A 88 1.09 -13.73 -11.38
N SER A 89 1.00 -12.94 -12.45
CA SER A 89 2.10 -12.10 -12.94
C SER A 89 1.62 -10.66 -13.17
N LEU A 90 2.31 -9.70 -12.55
CA LEU A 90 1.99 -8.27 -12.66
C LEU A 90 3.26 -7.47 -12.90
N SER A 91 3.27 -6.66 -13.97
CA SER A 91 4.34 -5.70 -14.23
C SER A 91 3.84 -4.27 -14.06
N LEU A 92 4.36 -3.58 -13.06
CA LEU A 92 4.17 -2.16 -12.79
C LEU A 92 5.46 -1.36 -13.01
N ALA A 93 6.40 -1.87 -13.80
CA ALA A 93 7.69 -1.21 -14.04
C ALA A 93 7.53 0.20 -14.62
N HIS A 94 8.42 1.12 -14.21
CA HIS A 94 8.42 2.50 -14.69
C HIS A 94 7.06 3.20 -14.51
N ASN A 95 6.58 3.24 -13.28
CA ASN A 95 5.38 3.94 -12.86
C ASN A 95 5.72 4.99 -11.77
N ASN A 96 4.70 5.59 -11.17
CA ASN A 96 4.83 6.69 -10.21
C ASN A 96 4.56 6.25 -8.75
N LEU A 97 4.79 4.98 -8.42
CA LEU A 97 4.68 4.48 -7.06
C LEU A 97 5.87 5.00 -6.23
N THR A 98 5.59 5.62 -5.08
CA THR A 98 6.59 6.30 -4.26
C THR A 98 6.71 5.75 -2.85
N ARG A 99 5.65 5.17 -2.28
CA ARG A 99 5.58 4.72 -0.89
C ARG A 99 5.12 3.26 -0.80
N LEU A 100 5.59 2.56 0.22
CA LEU A 100 5.18 1.18 0.53
C LEU A 100 3.67 1.05 0.80
N THR A 101 3.04 2.07 1.39
CA THR A 101 1.60 2.11 1.62
C THR A 101 0.76 1.91 0.37
N GLN A 102 1.26 2.36 -0.78
CA GLN A 102 0.57 2.23 -2.07
C GLN A 102 0.53 0.78 -2.58
N LEU A 103 1.39 -0.10 -2.06
CA LEU A 103 1.47 -1.51 -2.46
C LEU A 103 0.56 -2.42 -1.63
N VAL A 104 0.02 -1.94 -0.51
CA VAL A 104 -0.71 -2.77 0.48
C VAL A 104 -1.87 -3.54 -0.13
N GLU A 105 -2.58 -2.95 -1.09
CA GLU A 105 -3.71 -3.62 -1.73
C GLU A 105 -3.32 -4.79 -2.64
N LEU A 106 -2.03 -4.92 -3.01
CA LEU A 106 -1.53 -6.07 -3.77
C LEU A 106 -1.60 -7.39 -2.97
N ARG A 107 -1.72 -7.34 -1.64
CA ARG A 107 -1.89 -8.53 -0.79
C ARG A 107 -3.12 -9.38 -1.15
N HIS A 108 -4.11 -8.78 -1.80
CA HIS A 108 -5.34 -9.47 -2.21
C HIS A 108 -5.15 -10.31 -3.48
N LEU A 109 -4.01 -10.18 -4.17
CA LEU A 109 -3.67 -10.95 -5.34
C LEU A 109 -2.78 -12.16 -4.99
N SER A 110 -2.90 -13.24 -5.75
CA SER A 110 -2.08 -14.44 -5.60
C SER A 110 -0.81 -14.37 -6.47
N LEU A 111 -0.09 -13.25 -6.43
CA LEU A 111 1.04 -12.99 -7.32
C LEU A 111 2.21 -13.96 -7.07
N GLN A 112 2.74 -14.50 -8.15
CA GLN A 112 4.00 -15.26 -8.17
C GLN A 112 5.16 -14.43 -8.75
N HIS A 113 4.87 -13.51 -9.68
CA HIS A 113 5.85 -12.65 -10.31
C HIS A 113 5.37 -11.19 -10.24
N LEU A 114 6.20 -10.32 -9.69
CA LEU A 114 5.93 -8.89 -9.58
C LEU A 114 7.16 -8.10 -10.05
N VAL A 115 6.94 -7.10 -10.89
CA VAL A 115 8.00 -6.19 -11.35
C VAL A 115 7.61 -4.76 -11.01
N LEU A 116 8.41 -4.09 -10.21
CA LEU A 116 8.25 -2.72 -9.74
C LEU A 116 9.45 -1.81 -10.12
N ILE A 117 10.43 -2.33 -10.88
CA ILE A 117 11.62 -1.61 -11.32
C ILE A 117 11.25 -0.25 -11.91
N GLY A 118 12.03 0.79 -11.61
CA GLY A 118 11.79 2.14 -12.16
C GLY A 118 10.74 2.95 -11.41
N ASN A 119 10.20 2.43 -10.30
CA ASN A 119 9.38 3.20 -9.37
C ASN A 119 10.25 3.76 -8.23
N LYS A 120 9.85 4.88 -7.63
CA LYS A 120 10.58 5.44 -6.48
C LYS A 120 10.50 4.55 -5.24
N VAL A 121 9.40 3.80 -5.08
CA VAL A 121 9.17 2.87 -3.98
C VAL A 121 10.25 1.80 -3.84
N THR A 122 10.94 1.43 -4.93
CA THR A 122 12.02 0.43 -4.88
C THR A 122 13.26 0.90 -4.11
N ARG A 123 13.35 2.21 -3.82
CA ARG A 123 14.42 2.82 -3.02
C ARG A 123 14.07 2.96 -1.55
N GLU A 124 12.85 2.64 -1.16
CA GLU A 124 12.39 2.71 0.23
C GLU A 124 13.12 1.66 1.09
N HIS A 125 13.39 2.03 2.33
CA HIS A 125 14.01 1.12 3.28
C HIS A 125 13.13 -0.12 3.48
N ASN A 126 13.75 -1.31 3.49
CA ASN A 126 13.08 -2.60 3.60
C ASN A 126 12.07 -2.93 2.48
N TYR A 127 12.08 -2.21 1.36
CA TYR A 127 11.17 -2.43 0.22
C TYR A 127 11.02 -3.91 -0.13
N ARG A 128 12.14 -4.60 -0.37
CA ARG A 128 12.12 -5.99 -0.81
C ARG A 128 11.53 -6.93 0.25
N LEU A 129 11.96 -6.79 1.50
CA LEU A 129 11.43 -7.59 2.61
C LEU A 129 9.94 -7.31 2.84
N PHE A 130 9.52 -6.04 2.73
CA PHE A 130 8.13 -5.64 2.85
C PHE A 130 7.24 -6.31 1.78
N VAL A 131 7.65 -6.27 0.51
CA VAL A 131 6.87 -6.87 -0.59
C VAL A 131 6.82 -8.40 -0.48
N VAL A 132 7.93 -9.04 -0.10
CA VAL A 132 8.00 -10.49 0.14
C VAL A 132 7.10 -10.93 1.30
N TRP A 133 7.02 -10.12 2.35
CA TRP A 133 6.12 -10.36 3.48
C TRP A 133 4.66 -10.14 3.11
N LEU A 134 4.37 -9.03 2.41
CA LEU A 134 3.03 -8.63 1.99
C LEU A 134 2.37 -9.66 1.07
N ILE A 135 3.17 -10.32 0.20
CA ILE A 135 2.69 -11.27 -0.81
C ILE A 135 3.41 -12.62 -0.61
N PRO A 136 2.89 -13.50 0.27
CA PRO A 136 3.55 -14.77 0.58
C PRO A 136 3.70 -15.72 -0.60
N THR A 137 2.86 -15.60 -1.64
CA THR A 137 2.88 -16.42 -2.85
C THR A 137 3.98 -16.05 -3.84
N LEU A 138 4.66 -14.90 -3.63
CA LEU A 138 5.61 -14.34 -4.58
C LEU A 138 6.85 -15.23 -4.75
N LYS A 139 7.16 -15.63 -5.98
CA LYS A 139 8.34 -16.43 -6.34
C LYS A 139 9.50 -15.59 -6.84
N ALA A 140 9.19 -14.50 -7.55
CA ALA A 140 10.19 -13.57 -8.05
C ALA A 140 9.71 -12.12 -7.91
N LEU A 141 10.61 -11.24 -7.49
CA LEU A 141 10.45 -9.80 -7.39
C LEU A 141 11.55 -9.12 -8.19
N ASP A 142 11.16 -8.24 -9.10
CA ASP A 142 12.08 -7.44 -9.92
C ASP A 142 13.10 -8.27 -10.72
N GLY A 143 12.68 -9.49 -11.14
CA GLY A 143 13.53 -10.42 -11.86
C GLY A 143 14.40 -11.32 -10.99
N GLU A 144 14.45 -11.11 -9.68
CA GLU A 144 15.21 -11.91 -8.74
C GLU A 144 14.31 -12.89 -7.99
N LYS A 145 14.80 -14.14 -7.82
CA LYS A 145 14.09 -15.17 -7.07
C LYS A 145 13.98 -14.79 -5.59
N VAL A 146 12.79 -14.94 -5.02
CA VAL A 146 12.56 -14.79 -3.58
C VAL A 146 13.08 -16.04 -2.84
N THR A 147 13.95 -15.82 -1.87
CA THR A 147 14.59 -16.89 -1.07
C THR A 147 13.84 -17.17 0.22
N LEU A 148 14.06 -18.36 0.79
CA LEU A 148 13.51 -18.72 2.10
C LEU A 148 14.10 -17.82 3.22
N LYS A 149 15.37 -17.44 3.08
CA LYS A 149 16.03 -16.53 4.02
C LYS A 149 15.30 -15.19 4.11
N GLU A 150 15.03 -14.56 2.96
CA GLU A 150 14.27 -13.30 2.89
C GLU A 150 12.87 -13.42 3.51
N ARG A 151 12.19 -14.55 3.31
CA ARG A 151 10.87 -14.79 3.94
C ARG A 151 10.95 -14.84 5.45
N ASN A 152 11.98 -15.50 5.99
CA ASN A 152 12.19 -15.61 7.43
C ASN A 152 12.58 -14.23 8.03
N GLU A 153 13.47 -13.50 7.38
CA GLU A 153 13.84 -12.14 7.79
C GLU A 153 12.63 -11.18 7.75
N ALA A 154 11.82 -11.28 6.71
CA ALA A 154 10.61 -10.47 6.56
C ALA A 154 9.58 -10.76 7.66
N ARG A 155 9.38 -12.04 8.03
CA ARG A 155 8.51 -12.42 9.16
C ARG A 155 9.05 -11.96 10.51
N GLN A 156 10.35 -12.06 10.74
CA GLN A 156 10.98 -11.57 11.97
C GLN A 156 10.80 -10.05 12.11
N LEU A 157 10.87 -9.31 11.00
CA LEU A 157 10.76 -7.85 11.00
C LEU A 157 9.30 -7.39 11.13
N PHE A 158 8.38 -7.93 10.33
CA PHE A 158 7.02 -7.43 10.19
C PHE A 158 5.95 -8.26 10.90
N GLY A 159 6.29 -9.46 11.42
CA GLY A 159 5.34 -10.39 12.02
C GLY A 159 4.87 -11.49 11.08
N GLU A 160 4.01 -12.38 11.59
CA GLU A 160 3.55 -13.55 10.81
C GLU A 160 2.58 -13.19 9.69
N SER A 161 1.74 -12.17 9.89
CA SER A 161 0.73 -11.74 8.91
C SER A 161 0.45 -10.24 9.01
N TYR A 162 -0.26 -9.71 8.01
CA TYR A 162 -0.69 -8.31 7.97
C TYR A 162 -1.58 -7.93 9.18
N GLU A 163 -2.38 -8.86 9.68
CA GLU A 163 -3.30 -8.65 10.81
C GLU A 163 -2.56 -8.63 12.17
N THR A 164 -1.41 -9.31 12.24
CA THR A 164 -0.55 -9.40 13.43
C THR A 164 0.78 -8.64 13.25
N ALA A 165 0.74 -7.59 12.44
CA ALA A 165 1.92 -6.82 12.10
C ALA A 165 2.58 -6.19 13.34
N THR A 166 3.91 -6.12 13.33
CA THR A 166 4.72 -5.56 14.41
C THR A 166 4.75 -4.02 14.33
N PRO A 167 5.14 -3.32 15.42
CA PRO A 167 5.39 -1.86 15.37
C PRO A 167 6.42 -1.45 14.30
N ALA A 168 7.31 -2.37 13.90
CA ALA A 168 8.25 -2.13 12.80
C ALA A 168 7.54 -1.98 11.44
N PHE A 169 6.39 -2.63 11.25
CA PHE A 169 5.53 -2.43 10.09
C PHE A 169 5.02 -0.98 10.04
N ASP A 170 4.46 -0.48 11.17
CA ASP A 170 3.95 0.89 11.25
C ASP A 170 5.07 1.92 11.03
N ALA A 171 6.24 1.71 11.60
CA ALA A 171 7.42 2.54 11.36
C ALA A 171 7.87 2.51 9.89
N THR A 172 7.81 1.37 9.23
CA THR A 172 8.21 1.20 7.83
C THR A 172 7.20 1.87 6.88
N ILE A 173 5.90 1.72 7.16
CA ILE A 173 4.84 2.35 6.36
C ILE A 173 4.80 3.86 6.57
N ASN A 174 4.93 4.32 7.82
CA ASN A 174 4.83 5.73 8.18
C ASN A 174 6.19 6.46 8.06
N GLY A 175 7.29 5.74 8.14
CA GLY A 175 8.66 6.27 8.15
C GLY A 175 9.18 6.78 6.80
N GLY A 176 8.41 6.66 5.71
CA GLY A 176 8.71 7.30 4.41
C GLY A 176 8.46 8.81 4.37
N ALA A 177 8.01 9.39 5.47
CA ALA A 177 8.08 10.81 5.76
C ALA A 177 8.60 10.94 7.20
N SER A 178 9.87 11.20 7.35
CA SER A 178 10.27 12.10 8.41
C SER A 178 9.62 13.46 8.09
N VAL A 179 8.34 13.57 8.37
CA VAL A 179 7.86 14.81 8.94
C VAL A 179 8.67 14.90 10.22
N PRO A 180 9.55 15.89 10.43
CA PRO A 180 10.06 16.14 11.75
C PRO A 180 8.80 16.16 12.62
N ALA A 181 8.70 15.27 13.60
CA ALA A 181 7.71 15.40 14.65
C ALA A 181 7.78 16.88 15.02
N PRO A 182 6.66 17.61 15.08
CA PRO A 182 6.70 19.01 15.49
C PRO A 182 7.58 18.99 16.72
N GLU A 183 8.68 19.75 16.69
CA GLU A 183 9.59 19.80 17.83
C GLU A 183 8.71 20.13 19.02
N GLN A 184 8.42 19.09 19.82
CA GLN A 184 7.70 19.28 21.06
C GLN A 184 8.52 20.33 21.79
N SER A 185 7.91 21.47 22.03
CA SER A 185 8.57 22.57 22.69
C SER A 185 9.16 22.02 23.99
N LYS A 186 10.27 22.60 24.46
CA LYS A 186 10.83 22.19 25.76
C LYS A 186 9.76 22.14 26.85
N GLU A 187 8.72 22.94 26.71
CA GLU A 187 7.54 22.99 27.58
C GLU A 187 6.64 21.77 27.49
N GLU A 188 6.39 21.22 26.27
CA GLU A 188 5.61 19.99 26.08
C GLU A 188 6.32 18.74 26.62
N ARG A 189 7.65 18.65 26.47
CA ARG A 189 8.46 17.57 27.08
C ARG A 189 8.50 17.65 28.61
N LEU A 190 8.49 18.88 29.19
CA LEU A 190 8.40 19.09 30.62
C LEU A 190 7.00 18.73 31.15
N THR A 191 5.93 19.03 30.41
CA THR A 191 4.56 18.68 30.78
C THR A 191 4.32 17.17 30.72
N GLU A 192 4.79 16.45 29.72
CA GLU A 192 4.71 14.98 29.66
C GLU A 192 5.52 14.31 30.79
N ALA A 193 6.70 14.82 31.11
CA ALA A 193 7.53 14.31 32.20
C ALA A 193 6.92 14.55 33.56
N THR A 194 6.10 15.62 33.75
CA THR A 194 5.42 15.93 35.01
C THR A 194 4.11 15.17 35.16
N VAL A 195 3.34 14.99 34.05
CA VAL A 195 2.12 14.16 34.03
C VAL A 195 2.43 12.69 34.29
N SER A 196 3.63 12.22 33.90
CA SER A 196 4.06 10.84 34.21
C SER A 196 4.43 10.62 35.69
N LYS A 197 4.60 11.69 36.50
CA LYS A 197 4.93 11.61 37.92
C LYS A 197 3.70 11.59 38.84
N LEU A 198 2.52 11.98 38.35
CA LEU A 198 1.29 11.90 39.12
C LEU A 198 0.85 10.42 39.23
N SER A 199 0.52 9.99 40.42
CA SER A 199 -0.02 8.64 40.65
C SER A 199 -1.37 8.47 39.97
N LYS A 200 -1.76 7.22 39.72
CA LYS A 200 -3.03 6.91 39.09
C LYS A 200 -4.23 7.45 39.89
N GLU A 201 -4.12 7.41 41.21
CA GLU A 201 -5.12 7.91 42.16
C GLU A 201 -5.25 9.44 42.11
N GLU A 202 -4.12 10.16 42.04
CA GLU A 202 -4.12 11.62 41.92
C GLU A 202 -4.72 12.11 40.60
N LYS A 203 -4.52 11.37 39.51
CA LYS A 203 -5.16 11.67 38.20
C LYS A 203 -6.67 11.45 38.21
N GLU A 204 -7.12 10.38 38.85
CA GLU A 204 -8.55 10.07 38.96
C GLU A 204 -9.26 11.11 39.84
N GLU A 205 -8.62 11.57 40.92
CA GLU A 205 -9.16 12.61 41.81
C GLU A 205 -9.25 13.98 41.11
N LEU A 206 -8.22 14.37 40.34
CA LEU A 206 -8.23 15.62 39.55
C LEU A 206 -9.26 15.59 38.42
N LEU A 207 -9.49 14.44 37.81
CA LEU A 207 -10.53 14.26 36.80
C LEU A 207 -11.93 14.38 37.39
N ARG A 208 -12.15 13.82 38.60
CA ARG A 208 -13.42 13.95 39.32
C ARG A 208 -13.69 15.41 39.72
N GLN A 209 -12.67 16.12 40.18
CA GLN A 209 -12.79 17.57 40.48
C GLN A 209 -13.08 18.40 39.25
N LEU A 210 -12.60 17.99 38.04
CA LEU A 210 -12.89 18.64 36.79
C LEU A 210 -14.36 18.48 36.39
N ASP A 211 -14.96 17.30 36.62
CA ASP A 211 -16.35 17.02 36.32
C ASP A 211 -17.31 17.71 37.30
N GLU A 212 -16.88 18.01 38.55
CA GLU A 212 -17.64 18.70 39.58
C GLU A 212 -17.45 20.23 39.54
N ALA A 213 -16.52 20.76 38.73
CA ALA A 213 -16.19 22.19 38.68
C ALA A 213 -17.26 23.00 37.97
N GLU A 214 -17.83 23.98 38.65
CA GLU A 214 -18.88 24.89 38.13
C GLU A 214 -18.33 26.23 37.63
N SER A 215 -17.05 26.54 37.88
CA SER A 215 -16.42 27.82 37.59
C SER A 215 -15.29 27.67 36.57
N LEU A 216 -15.20 28.62 35.63
CA LEU A 216 -14.15 28.68 34.61
C LEU A 216 -12.73 28.80 35.19
N GLU A 217 -12.64 29.49 36.35
CA GLU A 217 -11.36 29.66 37.09
C GLU A 217 -10.91 28.36 37.74
N GLU A 218 -11.83 27.54 38.28
CA GLU A 218 -11.56 26.23 38.84
C GLU A 218 -11.13 25.24 37.77
N ILE A 219 -11.83 25.21 36.60
CA ILE A 219 -11.48 24.39 35.45
C ILE A 219 -10.05 24.70 34.99
N GLN A 220 -9.69 25.98 34.90
CA GLN A 220 -8.34 26.40 34.50
C GLN A 220 -7.27 25.96 35.49
N LYS A 221 -7.53 26.06 36.82
CA LYS A 221 -6.61 25.60 37.85
C LYS A 221 -6.40 24.08 37.82
N ILE A 222 -7.48 23.32 37.69
CA ILE A 222 -7.42 21.85 37.60
C ILE A 222 -6.69 21.39 36.34
N GLN A 223 -6.97 22.05 35.21
CA GLN A 223 -6.25 21.81 33.95
C GLN A 223 -4.76 22.16 34.05
N ALA A 224 -4.40 23.22 34.76
CA ALA A 224 -3.01 23.58 35.04
C ALA A 224 -2.31 22.54 35.91
N ALA A 225 -2.99 22.03 36.93
CA ALA A 225 -2.49 20.96 37.82
C ALA A 225 -2.30 19.63 37.03
N LEU A 226 -3.25 19.26 36.18
CA LEU A 226 -3.14 18.10 35.27
C LEU A 226 -2.01 18.24 34.24
N LYS A 227 -1.71 19.48 33.83
CA LYS A 227 -0.59 19.79 32.91
C LYS A 227 0.75 20.01 33.61
N GLY A 228 0.76 19.91 34.96
CA GLY A 228 2.00 20.04 35.74
C GLY A 228 2.55 21.47 35.85
N ASN A 229 1.74 22.49 35.62
CA ASN A 229 2.08 23.89 35.84
C ASN A 229 1.53 24.35 37.21
N VAL A 230 2.30 24.12 38.26
CA VAL A 230 2.20 24.80 39.55
C VAL A 230 3.51 25.52 39.81
#